data_d3699a5ac42ca551c7c56427511380dc
#
_entry.id   d3699a5ac42ca551c7c56427511380dc
#
_cell.length_a   1.000
_cell.length_b   1.000
_cell.length_c   1.000
_cell.angle_alpha   90.00
_cell.angle_beta   90.00
_cell.angle_gamma   90.00
#
_symmetry.space_group_name_H-M   'P 1'
#
loop_
_entity.id
_entity.type
_entity.pdbx_description
1 polymer ?
#
loop_
_entity_poly.entity_id
_entity_poly.type
_entity_poly.pdbx_seq_one_letter_code
_entity_poly.pdbx_strand_id
1 'polypeptide(L)'
;YEVMKELNIPLVPYWAFKETSPLGLSEWIKVAGMFIGKEEEACQLFAQMEQRYNLLKAKVSNVKQRPSVFSGEMRRDTWYVPGGQSFYARLFADAGADYFMKDNPETGGVLMDFETVYAQGYNAGYWRVMNGYKGEFSYEALKASNPQYADFRAFKEKKVIYCNLEWIPLY
;
A
#
# COMPACT_ATOMS: atom_id res chain seq x y z
N TYR A 1 15.97 -14.94 19.93
CA TYR A 1 17.16 -15.21 19.15
C TYR A 1 18.11 -16.15 19.90
N GLU A 2 18.48 -15.88 21.15
CA GLU A 2 19.42 -16.66 21.95
C GLU A 2 18.97 -18.13 22.13
N VAL A 3 17.71 -18.38 22.47
CA VAL A 3 17.13 -19.73 22.60
C VAL A 3 17.27 -20.55 21.32
N MET A 4 17.07 -19.95 20.17
CA MET A 4 17.23 -20.64 18.86
C MET A 4 18.68 -21.00 18.60
N LYS A 5 19.61 -20.11 18.99
CA LYS A 5 21.05 -20.34 18.87
C LYS A 5 21.51 -21.47 19.79
N GLU A 6 21.03 -21.50 21.04
CA GLU A 6 21.31 -22.58 22.01
C GLU A 6 20.79 -23.94 21.51
N LEU A 7 19.67 -23.95 20.82
CA LEU A 7 19.05 -25.14 20.23
C LEU A 7 19.62 -25.52 18.85
N ASN A 8 20.65 -24.80 18.36
CA ASN A 8 21.20 -24.98 17.00
C ASN A 8 20.13 -24.93 15.89
N ILE A 9 19.09 -24.16 16.06
CA ILE A 9 18.05 -23.98 15.04
C ILE A 9 18.52 -22.87 14.09
N PRO A 10 18.72 -23.17 12.79
CA PRO A 10 19.13 -22.16 11.82
C PRO A 10 18.03 -21.11 11.65
N LEU A 11 18.43 -19.85 11.73
CA LEU A 11 17.51 -18.71 11.56
C LEU A 11 17.85 -17.98 10.26
N VAL A 12 16.84 -17.78 9.44
CA VAL A 12 16.94 -16.96 8.24
C VAL A 12 16.09 -15.71 8.43
N PRO A 13 16.73 -14.52 8.49
CA PRO A 13 15.96 -13.29 8.62
C PRO A 13 15.18 -13.01 7.33
N TYR A 14 13.88 -12.82 7.47
CA TYR A 14 12.98 -12.45 6.38
C TYR A 14 12.64 -10.95 6.47
N TRP A 15 13.31 -10.13 5.65
CA TRP A 15 13.24 -8.68 5.72
C TRP A 15 12.30 -8.04 4.68
N ALA A 16 11.45 -8.82 4.02
CA ALA A 16 10.52 -8.35 2.99
C ALA A 16 9.67 -7.14 3.43
N PHE A 17 9.30 -7.06 4.72
CA PHE A 17 8.53 -5.95 5.26
C PHE A 17 9.27 -4.60 5.28
N LYS A 18 10.59 -4.60 5.07
CA LYS A 18 11.42 -3.37 4.95
C LYS A 18 11.53 -2.86 3.52
N GLU A 19 11.05 -3.63 2.55
CA GLU A 19 11.10 -3.20 1.15
C GLU A 19 10.17 -2.02 0.91
N THR A 20 10.72 -0.98 0.31
CA THR A 20 9.96 0.22 -0.07
C THR A 20 9.57 0.24 -1.54
N SER A 21 10.02 -0.76 -2.30
CA SER A 21 9.68 -0.89 -3.72
C SER A 21 8.75 -2.08 -3.96
N PRO A 22 7.71 -1.93 -4.79
CA PRO A 22 6.79 -3.03 -5.11
C PRO A 22 7.49 -4.25 -5.73
N LEU A 23 8.44 -4.04 -6.63
CA LEU A 23 9.21 -5.15 -7.21
C LEU A 23 10.17 -5.77 -6.20
N GLY A 24 10.84 -4.96 -5.36
CA GLY A 24 11.68 -5.49 -4.30
C GLY A 24 10.92 -6.39 -3.34
N LEU A 25 9.71 -5.98 -2.90
CA LEU A 25 8.86 -6.83 -2.08
C LEU A 25 8.48 -8.13 -2.81
N SER A 26 8.11 -8.05 -4.08
CA SER A 26 7.72 -9.22 -4.87
C SER A 26 8.89 -10.18 -5.11
N GLU A 27 10.12 -9.67 -5.18
CA GLU A 27 11.33 -10.48 -5.41
C GLU A 27 11.61 -11.47 -4.28
N TRP A 28 11.13 -11.20 -3.06
CA TRP A 28 11.26 -12.11 -1.93
C TRP A 28 10.62 -13.49 -2.15
N ILE A 29 9.78 -13.64 -3.18
CA ILE A 29 9.26 -14.96 -3.59
C ILE A 29 10.39 -15.92 -3.98
N LYS A 30 11.52 -15.41 -4.49
CA LYS A 30 12.69 -16.22 -4.82
C LYS A 30 13.30 -16.86 -3.57
N VAL A 31 13.34 -16.10 -2.47
CA VAL A 31 13.82 -16.62 -1.16
C VAL A 31 12.90 -17.72 -0.66
N ALA A 32 11.57 -17.53 -0.76
CA ALA A 32 10.61 -18.58 -0.43
C ALA A 32 10.81 -19.83 -1.31
N GLY A 33 11.01 -19.64 -2.62
CA GLY A 33 11.30 -20.71 -3.58
C GLY A 33 12.52 -21.56 -3.19
N MET A 34 13.60 -20.91 -2.74
CA MET A 34 14.82 -21.61 -2.28
C MET A 34 14.53 -22.57 -1.12
N PHE A 35 13.67 -22.19 -0.15
CA PHE A 35 13.36 -23.03 1.01
C PHE A 35 12.50 -24.26 0.68
N ILE A 36 11.78 -24.23 -0.42
CA ILE A 36 10.88 -25.33 -0.83
C ILE A 36 11.35 -26.06 -2.09
N GLY A 37 12.60 -25.76 -2.55
CA GLY A 37 13.16 -26.37 -3.76
C GLY A 37 12.44 -25.98 -5.06
N LYS A 38 11.94 -24.75 -5.14
CA LYS A 38 11.15 -24.20 -6.24
C LYS A 38 11.77 -22.90 -6.80
N GLU A 39 13.09 -22.82 -6.80
CA GLU A 39 13.81 -21.60 -7.22
C GLU A 39 13.50 -21.20 -8.66
N GLU A 40 13.48 -22.18 -9.57
CA GLU A 40 13.24 -21.89 -10.98
C GLU A 40 11.81 -21.35 -11.21
N GLU A 41 10.80 -22.01 -10.62
CA GLU A 41 9.42 -21.55 -10.70
C GLU A 41 9.23 -20.18 -10.07
N ALA A 42 9.87 -19.90 -8.94
CA ALA A 42 9.83 -18.60 -8.27
C ALA A 42 10.49 -17.50 -9.11
N CYS A 43 11.64 -17.80 -9.75
CA CYS A 43 12.30 -16.87 -10.67
C CYS A 43 11.43 -16.57 -11.90
N GLN A 44 10.81 -17.58 -12.50
CA GLN A 44 9.91 -17.41 -13.63
C GLN A 44 8.67 -16.57 -13.26
N LEU A 45 8.08 -16.84 -12.08
CA LEU A 45 6.93 -16.07 -11.58
C LEU A 45 7.32 -14.60 -11.34
N PHE A 46 8.45 -14.35 -10.69
CA PHE A 46 8.93 -12.98 -10.50
C PHE A 46 9.16 -12.26 -11.83
N ALA A 47 9.82 -12.91 -12.80
CA ALA A 47 10.06 -12.31 -14.11
C ALA A 47 8.76 -11.91 -14.84
N GLN A 48 7.71 -12.73 -14.73
CA GLN A 48 6.38 -12.39 -15.28
C GLN A 48 5.74 -11.20 -14.55
N MET A 49 5.85 -11.14 -13.23
CA MET A 49 5.35 -10.02 -12.42
C MET A 49 6.09 -8.74 -12.77
N GLU A 50 7.43 -8.78 -12.83
CA GLU A 50 8.27 -7.65 -13.21
C GLU A 50 7.93 -7.11 -14.60
N GLN A 51 7.80 -7.99 -15.59
CA GLN A 51 7.42 -7.60 -16.94
C GLN A 51 6.07 -6.89 -16.96
N ARG A 52 5.04 -7.46 -16.31
CA ARG A 52 3.69 -6.86 -16.24
C ARG A 52 3.72 -5.51 -15.53
N TYR A 53 4.44 -5.43 -14.43
CA TYR A 53 4.58 -4.19 -13.66
C TYR A 53 5.22 -3.08 -14.49
N ASN A 54 6.33 -3.38 -15.15
CA ASN A 54 7.05 -2.42 -15.99
C ASN A 54 6.24 -1.99 -17.22
N LEU A 55 5.45 -2.88 -17.82
CA LEU A 55 4.52 -2.53 -18.89
C LEU A 55 3.43 -1.55 -18.43
N LEU A 56 2.85 -1.76 -17.25
CA LEU A 56 1.85 -0.86 -16.68
C LEU A 56 2.46 0.50 -16.34
N LYS A 57 3.63 0.52 -15.71
CA LYS A 57 4.38 1.73 -15.38
C LYS A 57 4.72 2.54 -16.63
N ALA A 58 5.15 1.87 -17.71
CA ALA A 58 5.45 2.52 -18.98
C ALA A 58 4.21 3.17 -19.61
N LYS A 59 3.02 2.55 -19.50
CA LYS A 59 1.77 3.12 -20.02
C LYS A 59 1.41 4.46 -19.39
N VAL A 60 1.75 4.66 -18.14
CA VAL A 60 1.39 5.89 -17.39
C VAL A 60 2.55 6.89 -17.29
N SER A 61 3.74 6.55 -17.77
CA SER A 61 4.94 7.41 -17.67
C SER A 61 4.77 8.78 -18.33
N ASN A 62 4.01 8.84 -19.44
CA ASN A 62 3.79 10.04 -20.25
C ASN A 62 2.47 10.75 -19.95
N VAL A 63 1.75 10.38 -18.90
CA VAL A 63 0.49 11.03 -18.53
C VAL A 63 0.77 12.44 -18.06
N LYS A 64 0.20 13.44 -18.79
CA LYS A 64 0.40 14.86 -18.49
C LYS A 64 -0.35 15.32 -17.24
N GLN A 65 -1.56 14.79 -17.03
CA GLN A 65 -2.37 15.08 -15.83
C GLN A 65 -2.36 13.88 -14.92
N ARG A 66 -1.60 14.00 -13.84
CA ARG A 66 -1.54 12.96 -12.81
C ARG A 66 -2.73 13.10 -11.87
N PRO A 67 -3.55 12.05 -11.67
CA PRO A 67 -4.63 12.09 -10.70
C PRO A 67 -4.06 12.26 -9.28
N SER A 68 -4.60 13.20 -8.52
CA SER A 68 -4.23 13.36 -7.12
C SER A 68 -4.81 12.24 -6.27
N VAL A 69 -4.02 11.72 -5.34
CA VAL A 69 -4.42 10.65 -4.43
C VAL A 69 -4.01 10.97 -3.01
N PHE A 70 -4.90 10.70 -2.06
CA PHE A 70 -4.56 10.58 -0.65
C PHE A 70 -4.90 9.19 -0.12
N SER A 71 -4.35 8.84 1.04
CA SER A 71 -4.46 7.48 1.56
C SER A 71 -4.62 7.46 3.08
N GLY A 72 -5.12 6.35 3.58
CA GLY A 72 -5.29 6.12 5.01
C GLY A 72 -6.72 6.33 5.47
N GLU A 73 -6.89 6.22 6.77
CA GLU A 73 -8.16 6.37 7.48
C GLU A 73 -7.91 6.67 8.95
N MET A 74 -8.91 7.18 9.65
CA MET A 74 -8.87 7.34 11.09
C MET A 74 -8.88 5.98 11.79
N ARG A 75 -7.97 5.83 12.74
CA ARG A 75 -8.00 4.75 13.72
C ARG A 75 -8.05 5.40 15.11
N ARG A 76 -9.19 5.32 15.74
CA ARG A 76 -9.51 6.14 16.94
C ARG A 76 -9.36 7.61 16.57
N ASP A 77 -8.48 8.35 17.22
CA ASP A 77 -8.30 9.79 17.05
C ASP A 77 -7.13 10.18 16.13
N THR A 78 -6.54 9.20 15.41
CA THR A 78 -5.34 9.44 14.61
C THR A 78 -5.53 8.89 13.20
N TRP A 79 -5.13 9.67 12.20
CA TRP A 79 -5.07 9.23 10.81
C TRP A 79 -3.71 8.61 10.50
N TYR A 80 -3.71 7.40 9.97
CA TYR A 80 -2.50 6.70 9.55
C TYR A 80 -2.30 6.89 8.05
N VAL A 81 -1.21 7.57 7.68
CA VAL A 81 -0.87 7.92 6.31
C VAL A 81 0.45 7.27 5.92
N PRO A 82 0.58 6.61 4.77
CA PRO A 82 1.88 6.18 4.26
C PRO A 82 2.82 7.37 4.03
N GLY A 83 4.04 7.31 4.53
CA GLY A 83 5.06 8.33 4.26
C GLY A 83 5.43 8.39 2.78
N GLY A 84 6.05 9.49 2.35
CA GLY A 84 6.36 9.75 0.94
C GLY A 84 7.43 8.83 0.34
N GLN A 85 8.24 8.16 1.18
CA GLN A 85 9.23 7.17 0.76
C GLN A 85 8.78 5.72 1.05
N SER A 86 7.50 5.52 1.39
CA SER A 86 6.93 4.21 1.67
C SER A 86 6.67 3.39 0.41
N PHE A 87 6.43 2.09 0.60
CA PHE A 87 5.96 1.18 -0.45
C PHE A 87 4.74 1.74 -1.20
N TYR A 88 3.75 2.26 -0.48
CA TYR A 88 2.53 2.78 -1.11
C TYR A 88 2.77 4.08 -1.87
N ALA A 89 3.61 4.97 -1.36
CA ALA A 89 3.98 6.18 -2.09
C ALA A 89 4.68 5.84 -3.41
N ARG A 90 5.58 4.85 -3.40
CA ARG A 90 6.21 4.34 -4.61
C ARG A 90 5.20 3.73 -5.56
N LEU A 91 4.26 2.92 -5.06
CA LEU A 91 3.20 2.31 -5.87
C LEU A 91 2.32 3.38 -6.54
N PHE A 92 1.95 4.44 -5.83
CA PHE A 92 1.19 5.57 -6.40
C PHE A 92 1.99 6.29 -7.48
N ALA A 93 3.28 6.57 -7.24
CA ALA A 93 4.14 7.22 -8.22
C ALA A 93 4.29 6.37 -9.49
N ASP A 94 4.52 5.07 -9.34
CA ASP A 94 4.66 4.13 -10.45
C ASP A 94 3.35 3.91 -11.21
N ALA A 95 2.20 4.10 -10.54
CA ALA A 95 0.87 4.14 -11.17
C ALA A 95 0.55 5.50 -11.85
N GLY A 96 1.47 6.46 -11.82
CA GLY A 96 1.29 7.78 -12.43
C GLY A 96 0.43 8.74 -11.61
N ALA A 97 0.20 8.48 -10.34
CA ALA A 97 -0.56 9.35 -9.46
C ALA A 97 0.31 10.43 -8.79
N ASP A 98 -0.34 11.51 -8.37
CA ASP A 98 0.25 12.58 -7.57
C ASP A 98 -0.20 12.38 -6.11
N TYR A 99 0.69 11.80 -5.31
CA TYR A 99 0.40 11.47 -3.91
C TYR A 99 0.63 12.68 -3.02
N PHE A 100 -0.33 13.01 -2.15
CA PHE A 100 -0.30 14.23 -1.33
C PHE A 100 0.87 14.29 -0.31
N MET A 101 1.45 13.13 0.07
CA MET A 101 2.62 13.04 0.96
C MET A 101 3.94 12.74 0.22
N LYS A 102 4.00 12.88 -1.11
CA LYS A 102 5.16 12.51 -1.95
C LYS A 102 6.49 13.11 -1.50
N ASP A 103 6.46 14.30 -0.91
CA ASP A 103 7.65 15.05 -0.46
C ASP A 103 8.03 14.74 1.00
N ASN A 104 7.25 13.90 1.70
CA ASN A 104 7.55 13.47 3.06
C ASN A 104 8.68 12.43 3.06
N PRO A 105 9.73 12.56 3.92
CA PRO A 105 10.90 11.67 3.90
C PRO A 105 10.67 10.30 4.55
N GLU A 106 9.55 10.09 5.23
CA GLU A 106 9.32 8.86 5.98
C GLU A 106 9.05 7.65 5.07
N THR A 107 9.64 6.51 5.44
CA THR A 107 9.44 5.22 4.77
C THR A 107 8.29 4.42 5.37
N GLY A 108 7.88 4.75 6.58
CA GLY A 108 6.81 4.10 7.35
C GLY A 108 5.49 4.85 7.31
N GLY A 109 4.65 4.58 8.30
CA GLY A 109 3.40 5.31 8.51
C GLY A 109 3.65 6.61 9.28
N VAL A 110 3.00 7.68 8.85
CA VAL A 110 2.98 8.99 9.51
C VAL A 110 1.65 9.17 10.23
N LEU A 111 1.68 9.69 11.44
CA LEU A 111 0.48 9.98 12.22
C LEU A 111 0.09 11.44 11.99
N MET A 112 -1.17 11.67 11.63
CA MET A 112 -1.73 13.00 11.39
C MET A 112 -3.08 13.15 12.08
N ASP A 113 -3.50 14.36 12.36
CA ASP A 113 -4.87 14.66 12.74
C ASP A 113 -5.79 14.73 11.50
N PHE A 114 -7.10 14.66 11.75
CA PHE A 114 -8.10 14.72 10.69
C PHE A 114 -8.03 16.02 9.90
N GLU A 115 -7.90 17.15 10.60
CA GLU A 115 -7.91 18.50 10.04
C GLU A 115 -6.76 18.69 9.04
N THR A 116 -5.57 18.22 9.41
CA THR A 116 -4.38 18.28 8.55
C THR A 116 -4.57 17.45 7.27
N VAL A 117 -5.10 16.22 7.40
CA VAL A 117 -5.38 15.37 6.23
C VAL A 117 -6.50 15.96 5.40
N TYR A 118 -7.54 16.52 6.04
CA TYR A 118 -8.65 17.15 5.34
C TYR A 118 -8.17 18.36 4.54
N ALA A 119 -7.38 19.25 5.14
CA ALA A 119 -6.84 20.43 4.47
C ALA A 119 -6.04 20.10 3.20
N GLN A 120 -5.30 18.99 3.22
CA GLN A 120 -4.44 18.58 2.10
C GLN A 120 -5.16 17.68 1.09
N GLY A 121 -6.09 16.86 1.55
CA GLY A 121 -6.70 15.78 0.77
C GLY A 121 -8.14 16.01 0.31
N TYR A 122 -8.85 17.05 0.82
CA TYR A 122 -10.28 17.20 0.58
C TYR A 122 -10.66 17.29 -0.91
N ASN A 123 -9.80 17.89 -1.73
CA ASN A 123 -9.97 18.04 -3.17
C ASN A 123 -9.30 16.95 -4.00
N ALA A 124 -8.63 15.97 -3.36
CA ALA A 124 -7.97 14.91 -4.09
C ALA A 124 -8.98 14.10 -4.94
N GLY A 125 -8.55 13.71 -6.14
CA GLY A 125 -9.39 12.98 -7.07
C GLY A 125 -9.67 11.54 -6.64
N TYR A 126 -8.77 10.92 -5.87
CA TYR A 126 -8.89 9.55 -5.40
C TYR A 126 -8.51 9.43 -3.93
N TRP A 127 -9.18 8.53 -3.24
CA TRP A 127 -8.88 8.15 -1.86
C TRP A 127 -8.66 6.65 -1.76
N ARG A 128 -7.48 6.23 -1.32
CA ARG A 128 -7.21 4.84 -1.02
C ARG A 128 -7.43 4.57 0.45
N VAL A 129 -8.40 3.72 0.76
CA VAL A 129 -8.71 3.22 2.10
C VAL A 129 -8.22 1.80 2.23
N MET A 130 -7.54 1.48 3.35
CA MET A 130 -7.21 0.11 3.70
C MET A 130 -7.95 -0.24 4.98
N ASN A 131 -8.95 -1.09 4.86
CA ASN A 131 -9.85 -1.38 5.94
C ASN A 131 -9.93 -2.87 6.23
N GLY A 132 -9.95 -3.22 7.51
CA GLY A 132 -10.26 -4.56 8.01
C GLY A 132 -11.73 -4.75 8.37
N TYR A 133 -12.68 -4.12 7.64
CA TYR A 133 -14.11 -4.40 7.87
C TYR A 133 -14.44 -5.84 7.55
N LYS A 134 -15.21 -6.45 8.44
CA LYS A 134 -15.86 -7.71 8.16
C LYS A 134 -17.04 -7.45 7.23
N GLY A 135 -16.91 -7.84 5.97
CA GLY A 135 -17.94 -7.72 4.97
C GLY A 135 -17.56 -6.91 3.73
N GLU A 136 -18.51 -6.70 2.84
CA GLU A 136 -18.32 -5.93 1.61
C GLU A 136 -18.22 -4.44 1.90
N PHE A 137 -17.37 -3.76 1.12
CA PHE A 137 -17.24 -2.31 1.18
C PHE A 137 -18.54 -1.64 0.74
N SER A 138 -18.98 -0.64 1.52
CA SER A 138 -20.00 0.31 1.08
C SER A 138 -19.66 1.73 1.52
N TYR A 139 -20.14 2.71 0.75
CA TYR A 139 -19.98 4.12 1.11
C TYR A 139 -20.78 4.48 2.37
N GLU A 140 -21.89 3.78 2.60
CA GLU A 140 -22.70 3.91 3.81
C GLU A 140 -21.92 3.46 5.05
N ALA A 141 -21.24 2.30 4.97
CA ALA A 141 -20.40 1.81 6.06
C ALA A 141 -19.21 2.75 6.31
N LEU A 142 -18.55 3.24 5.25
CA LEU A 142 -17.46 4.18 5.36
C LEU A 142 -17.92 5.51 6.01
N LYS A 143 -19.08 6.03 5.62
CA LYS A 143 -19.69 7.23 6.22
C LYS A 143 -20.10 6.98 7.68
N ALA A 144 -20.62 5.80 8.00
CA ALA A 144 -21.02 5.45 9.36
C ALA A 144 -19.81 5.38 10.32
N SER A 145 -18.63 5.01 9.83
CA SER A 145 -17.40 4.99 10.64
C SER A 145 -16.90 6.40 11.00
N ASN A 146 -17.06 7.35 10.10
CA ASN A 146 -16.84 8.79 10.34
C ASN A 146 -17.67 9.62 9.36
N PRO A 147 -18.70 10.35 9.83
CA PRO A 147 -19.56 11.17 8.96
C PRO A 147 -18.82 12.23 8.12
N GLN A 148 -17.70 12.77 8.62
CA GLN A 148 -16.88 13.77 7.91
C GLN A 148 -16.20 13.21 6.64
N TYR A 149 -16.14 11.90 6.50
CA TYR A 149 -15.61 11.29 5.27
C TYR A 149 -16.42 11.64 4.02
N ALA A 150 -17.71 11.91 4.21
CA ALA A 150 -18.60 12.35 3.13
C ALA A 150 -18.24 13.73 2.56
N ASP A 151 -17.39 14.50 3.23
CA ASP A 151 -16.97 15.83 2.76
C ASP A 151 -15.84 15.76 1.74
N PHE A 152 -15.07 14.69 1.70
CA PHE A 152 -14.02 14.51 0.71
C PHE A 152 -14.59 14.41 -0.71
N ARG A 153 -13.94 15.08 -1.66
CA ARG A 153 -14.30 15.01 -3.08
C ARG A 153 -14.31 13.57 -3.61
N ALA A 154 -13.28 12.78 -3.28
CA ALA A 154 -13.18 11.38 -3.72
C ALA A 154 -14.35 10.53 -3.22
N PHE A 155 -14.89 10.82 -2.02
CA PHE A 155 -16.09 10.16 -1.52
C PHE A 155 -17.33 10.55 -2.33
N LYS A 156 -17.56 11.87 -2.54
CA LYS A 156 -18.70 12.42 -3.31
C LYS A 156 -18.72 11.89 -4.75
N GLU A 157 -17.56 11.79 -5.38
CA GLU A 157 -17.41 11.31 -6.75
C GLU A 157 -17.32 9.76 -6.86
N LYS A 158 -17.46 9.03 -5.75
CA LYS A 158 -17.34 7.57 -5.70
C LYS A 158 -16.01 7.04 -6.25
N LYS A 159 -14.92 7.75 -5.94
CA LYS A 159 -13.54 7.41 -6.34
C LYS A 159 -12.70 6.93 -5.15
N VAL A 160 -13.29 6.10 -4.31
CA VAL A 160 -12.60 5.43 -3.22
C VAL A 160 -12.03 4.10 -3.72
N ILE A 161 -10.71 3.93 -3.58
CA ILE A 161 -10.02 2.69 -3.85
C ILE A 161 -9.97 1.93 -2.53
N TYR A 162 -10.65 0.81 -2.49
CA TYR A 162 -10.80 0.01 -1.31
C TYR A 162 -9.98 -1.28 -1.40
N CYS A 163 -9.24 -1.59 -0.33
CA CYS A 163 -8.48 -2.83 -0.21
C CYS A 163 -8.93 -3.55 1.06
N ASN A 164 -9.74 -4.59 0.94
CA ASN A 164 -10.13 -5.42 2.08
C ASN A 164 -9.03 -6.46 2.37
N LEU A 165 -8.42 -6.38 3.55
CA LEU A 165 -7.38 -7.33 3.97
C LEU A 165 -7.94 -8.73 4.25
N GLU A 166 -9.24 -8.87 4.53
CA GLU A 166 -9.88 -10.18 4.74
C GLU A 166 -9.98 -11.03 3.47
N TRP A 167 -9.91 -10.38 2.30
CA TRP A 167 -9.95 -11.07 0.99
C TRP A 167 -8.57 -11.41 0.44
N ILE A 168 -7.51 -11.05 1.15
CA ILE A 168 -6.17 -11.52 0.82
C ILE A 168 -5.97 -12.81 1.59
N PRO A 169 -6.10 -13.99 0.93
CA PRO A 169 -5.77 -15.23 1.60
C PRO A 169 -4.28 -15.15 1.97
N LEU A 170 -4.00 -15.02 3.26
CA LEU A 170 -2.67 -15.21 3.82
C LEU A 170 -2.45 -16.73 3.88
N TYR A 171 -1.92 -17.29 2.80
CA TYR A 171 -1.47 -18.68 2.79
C TYR A 171 -0.02 -18.76 3.22
#